data_f70e0ddcb8c661e02b333980f211d737
#
_entry.id   f70e0ddcb8c661e02b333980f211d737
#
_cell.length_a   1.000
_cell.length_b   1.000
_cell.length_c   1.000
_cell.angle_alpha   90.00
_cell.angle_beta   90.00
_cell.angle_gamma   90.00
#
_symmetry.space_group_name_H-M   'P 1'
#
loop_
_entity.id
_entity.type
_entity.pdbx_description
1 polymer ?
#
loop_
_entity_poly.entity_id
_entity_poly.type
_entity_poly.pdbx_seq_one_letter_code
_entity_poly.pdbx_strand_id
1 'polypeptide(L)'
;MMKLNLDTFSGISKPIYILEEARLRRNLNLIKDVAREADVEVILAFKAYALWKTFPIFREYIRATTASSLSEARLAFEEFGSKAHTFSPAYTDYEIDEIARLSSHLQFNSLTQYARYHERVRKENATISLGLRINPEYSEVGTDLYNPCAPGTRFGITADKLPETLPADIEGFHCHCHCESGAETFERTLQHIEAKFSRWFSQLKWINFGGGHLMTRNDYDTMLLVDVLQKFRQRYPWLKVILEPGSAFAWQTGPLVSQVVDVVEDRGIKTVILNVSFTCHMPDCLEMPYFPVVRGTKHIAQDDHHSPYIYRLGGNSCLSGDFMGYWEFDHAPQVGENVIFEDMLHYTTVKTNMFNGISHPAIGIARLDGTLEILREYGYEDYRERMD
;
A
#
# COMPACT_ATOMS: atom_id res chain seq x y z
N MET A 1 13.76 -0.92 27.81
CA MET A 1 12.69 -0.62 26.85
C MET A 1 11.68 0.33 27.51
N MET A 2 11.29 1.38 26.81
CA MET A 2 10.34 2.37 27.34
C MET A 2 8.92 1.81 27.19
N LYS A 3 8.12 1.84 28.27
CA LYS A 3 6.66 1.65 28.16
C LYS A 3 6.06 2.88 27.52
N LEU A 4 5.30 2.71 26.45
CA LEU A 4 4.74 3.77 25.66
C LEU A 4 3.31 4.08 26.09
N ASN A 5 3.01 5.36 26.32
CA ASN A 5 1.62 5.79 26.42
C ASN A 5 1.11 6.02 24.99
N LEU A 6 0.25 5.14 24.50
CA LEU A 6 -0.29 5.18 23.12
C LEU A 6 -1.27 6.35 22.89
N ASP A 7 -1.75 7.00 23.94
CA ASP A 7 -2.65 8.15 23.80
C ASP A 7 -1.87 9.44 23.49
N THR A 8 -0.74 9.64 24.17
CA THR A 8 0.03 10.88 24.09
C THR A 8 1.38 10.75 23.42
N PHE A 9 1.94 9.52 23.33
CA PHE A 9 3.32 9.24 22.88
C PHE A 9 4.36 10.10 23.63
N SER A 10 4.09 10.37 24.90
CA SER A 10 4.96 11.20 25.75
C SER A 10 6.38 10.60 25.82
N GLY A 11 7.38 11.48 25.78
CA GLY A 11 8.79 11.10 25.75
C GLY A 11 9.37 10.86 24.36
N ILE A 12 8.56 10.92 23.29
CA ILE A 12 9.01 10.91 21.91
C ILE A 12 9.35 12.34 21.50
N SER A 13 10.59 12.59 21.10
CA SER A 13 11.04 13.91 20.62
C SER A 13 11.56 13.92 19.18
N LYS A 14 11.90 12.73 18.66
CA LYS A 14 12.30 12.54 17.26
C LYS A 14 11.13 11.99 16.44
N PRO A 15 11.02 12.36 15.15
CA PRO A 15 9.97 11.81 14.29
C PRO A 15 10.06 10.28 14.21
N ILE A 16 8.92 9.60 14.32
CA ILE A 16 8.87 8.15 14.29
C ILE A 16 7.52 7.64 13.80
N TYR A 17 7.53 6.67 12.86
CA TYR A 17 6.39 5.83 12.56
C TYR A 17 6.30 4.70 13.59
N ILE A 18 5.17 4.54 14.23
CA ILE A 18 4.98 3.52 15.26
C ILE A 18 3.88 2.55 14.84
N LEU A 19 4.28 1.32 14.51
CA LEU A 19 3.33 0.22 14.30
C LEU A 19 2.81 -0.28 15.65
N GLU A 20 1.50 -0.33 15.83
CA GLU A 20 0.86 -0.96 16.99
C GLU A 20 0.58 -2.44 16.68
N GLU A 21 1.36 -3.35 17.27
CA GLU A 21 1.26 -4.80 16.99
C GLU A 21 -0.16 -5.36 17.22
N ALA A 22 -0.85 -4.89 18.23
CA ALA A 22 -2.22 -5.33 18.52
C ALA A 22 -3.19 -4.99 17.38
N ARG A 23 -3.07 -3.79 16.79
CA ARG A 23 -3.90 -3.35 15.66
C ARG A 23 -3.55 -4.10 14.38
N LEU A 24 -2.26 -4.34 14.13
CA LEU A 24 -1.83 -5.18 13.00
C LEU A 24 -2.42 -6.59 13.09
N ARG A 25 -2.31 -7.23 14.26
CA ARG A 25 -2.85 -8.57 14.47
C ARG A 25 -4.38 -8.64 14.32
N ARG A 26 -5.09 -7.58 14.74
CA ARG A 26 -6.54 -7.45 14.48
C ARG A 26 -6.85 -7.51 12.99
N ASN A 27 -6.14 -6.71 12.19
CA ASN A 27 -6.33 -6.69 10.74
C ASN A 27 -5.97 -8.03 10.08
N LEU A 28 -4.85 -8.62 10.48
CA LEU A 28 -4.41 -9.93 9.98
C LEU A 28 -5.42 -11.04 10.30
N ASN A 29 -6.02 -11.05 11.49
CA ASN A 29 -7.07 -12.01 11.84
C ASN A 29 -8.31 -11.84 10.94
N LEU A 30 -8.80 -10.62 10.75
CA LEU A 30 -9.95 -10.36 9.89
C LEU A 30 -9.67 -10.81 8.45
N ILE A 31 -8.52 -10.45 7.89
CA ILE A 31 -8.13 -10.85 6.53
C ILE A 31 -8.04 -12.38 6.41
N LYS A 32 -7.46 -13.05 7.40
CA LYS A 32 -7.38 -14.52 7.45
C LYS A 32 -8.77 -15.17 7.50
N ASP A 33 -9.70 -14.61 8.28
CA ASP A 33 -11.06 -15.12 8.37
C ASP A 33 -11.80 -14.95 7.05
N VAL A 34 -11.73 -13.79 6.40
CA VAL A 34 -12.29 -13.57 5.06
C VAL A 34 -11.69 -14.54 4.04
N ALA A 35 -10.37 -14.72 4.04
CA ALA A 35 -9.69 -15.64 3.13
C ALA A 35 -10.17 -17.08 3.31
N ARG A 36 -10.32 -17.53 4.55
CA ARG A 36 -10.82 -18.88 4.89
C ARG A 36 -12.28 -19.07 4.47
N GLU A 37 -13.15 -18.11 4.79
CA GLU A 37 -14.58 -18.20 4.51
C GLU A 37 -14.88 -18.15 3.01
N ALA A 38 -14.16 -17.29 2.29
CA ALA A 38 -14.28 -17.20 0.82
C ALA A 38 -13.52 -18.31 0.09
N ASP A 39 -12.68 -19.10 0.77
CA ASP A 39 -11.75 -20.08 0.21
C ASP A 39 -10.88 -19.47 -0.91
N VAL A 40 -10.20 -18.36 -0.60
CA VAL A 40 -9.30 -17.62 -1.49
C VAL A 40 -7.92 -17.44 -0.85
N GLU A 41 -6.90 -17.22 -1.67
CA GLU A 41 -5.59 -16.81 -1.17
C GLU A 41 -5.52 -15.29 -1.06
N VAL A 42 -5.05 -14.79 0.07
CA VAL A 42 -4.76 -13.36 0.27
C VAL A 42 -3.27 -13.19 0.51
N ILE A 43 -2.63 -12.33 -0.27
CA ILE A 43 -1.19 -12.08 -0.23
C ILE A 43 -0.91 -10.59 -0.02
N LEU A 44 0.23 -10.26 0.63
CA LEU A 44 0.59 -8.88 0.96
C LEU A 44 1.19 -8.15 -0.24
N ALA A 45 0.67 -6.97 -0.58
CA ALA A 45 1.27 -6.11 -1.59
C ALA A 45 2.35 -5.19 -0.99
N PHE A 46 3.62 -5.45 -1.31
CA PHE A 46 4.76 -4.69 -0.78
C PHE A 46 4.74 -3.22 -1.16
N LYS A 47 4.20 -2.87 -2.32
CA LYS A 47 4.03 -1.46 -2.73
C LYS A 47 3.29 -0.61 -1.70
N ALA A 48 2.49 -1.24 -0.82
CA ALA A 48 1.77 -0.53 0.23
C ALA A 48 2.41 -0.71 1.61
N TYR A 49 3.11 -1.83 1.86
CA TYR A 49 3.71 -2.12 3.16
C TYR A 49 4.90 -3.05 3.01
N ALA A 50 6.08 -2.59 3.41
CA ALA A 50 7.34 -3.33 3.25
C ALA A 50 8.25 -3.25 4.51
N LEU A 51 7.69 -3.06 5.70
CA LEU A 51 8.44 -3.04 6.95
C LEU A 51 8.89 -4.47 7.34
N TRP A 52 9.96 -4.95 6.73
CA TRP A 52 10.38 -6.34 6.72
C TRP A 52 10.65 -6.95 8.10
N LYS A 53 11.11 -6.17 9.08
CA LYS A 53 11.29 -6.66 10.45
C LYS A 53 9.98 -7.08 11.14
N THR A 54 8.84 -6.74 10.57
CA THR A 54 7.51 -7.16 11.05
C THR A 54 6.99 -8.40 10.31
N PHE A 55 7.63 -8.86 9.25
CA PHE A 55 7.22 -10.04 8.47
C PHE A 55 7.06 -11.33 9.29
N PRO A 56 7.82 -11.58 10.38
CA PRO A 56 7.53 -12.71 11.27
C PRO A 56 6.07 -12.75 11.77
N ILE A 57 5.46 -11.57 12.04
CA ILE A 57 4.06 -11.49 12.45
C ILE A 57 3.15 -11.86 11.27
N PHE A 58 3.41 -11.34 10.07
CA PHE A 58 2.61 -11.65 8.88
C PHE A 58 2.63 -13.15 8.53
N ARG A 59 3.77 -13.82 8.67
CA ARG A 59 3.92 -15.26 8.35
C ARG A 59 3.06 -16.18 9.20
N GLU A 60 2.54 -15.70 10.34
CA GLU A 60 1.56 -16.44 11.14
C GLU A 60 0.18 -16.53 10.44
N TYR A 61 -0.07 -15.66 9.45
CA TYR A 61 -1.39 -15.47 8.84
C TYR A 61 -1.41 -15.71 7.33
N ILE A 62 -0.39 -15.28 6.62
CA ILE A 62 -0.28 -15.38 5.15
C ILE A 62 1.03 -16.03 4.72
N ARG A 63 1.10 -16.54 3.48
CA ARG A 63 2.23 -17.33 3.01
C ARG A 63 2.98 -16.74 1.82
N ALA A 64 2.44 -15.72 1.19
CA ALA A 64 3.02 -15.12 -0.01
C ALA A 64 2.84 -13.60 -0.03
N THR A 65 3.57 -12.97 -0.94
CA THR A 65 3.58 -11.52 -1.14
C THR A 65 3.61 -11.20 -2.63
N THR A 66 3.27 -9.96 -2.99
CA THR A 66 3.53 -9.47 -4.34
C THR A 66 4.86 -8.75 -4.42
N ALA A 67 5.37 -8.61 -5.63
CA ALA A 67 6.50 -7.74 -5.94
C ALA A 67 6.22 -6.95 -7.22
N SER A 68 6.65 -5.69 -7.25
CA SER A 68 6.52 -4.81 -8.42
C SER A 68 7.89 -4.42 -9.02
N SER A 69 8.98 -4.95 -8.46
CA SER A 69 10.35 -4.74 -8.89
C SER A 69 11.25 -5.90 -8.47
N LEU A 70 12.47 -5.93 -8.97
CA LEU A 70 13.50 -6.88 -8.53
C LEU A 70 13.78 -6.75 -7.02
N SER A 71 13.88 -5.52 -6.52
CA SER A 71 14.14 -5.28 -5.09
C SER A 71 13.03 -5.83 -4.20
N GLU A 72 11.77 -5.66 -4.58
CA GLU A 72 10.65 -6.27 -3.84
C GLU A 72 10.65 -7.80 -3.96
N ALA A 73 11.01 -8.37 -5.12
CA ALA A 73 11.14 -9.82 -5.29
C ALA A 73 12.26 -10.41 -4.42
N ARG A 74 13.40 -9.71 -4.30
CA ARG A 74 14.46 -10.04 -3.34
C ARG A 74 13.97 -9.97 -1.91
N LEU A 75 13.29 -8.89 -1.53
CA LEU A 75 12.73 -8.71 -0.19
C LEU A 75 11.77 -9.85 0.18
N ALA A 76 10.94 -10.30 -0.77
CA ALA A 76 10.06 -11.45 -0.58
C ALA A 76 10.84 -12.73 -0.32
N PHE A 77 11.87 -12.97 -1.09
CA PHE A 77 12.66 -14.19 -0.98
C PHE A 77 13.55 -14.20 0.27
N GLU A 78 14.27 -13.11 0.51
CA GLU A 78 15.29 -13.01 1.57
C GLU A 78 14.64 -12.82 2.95
N GLU A 79 13.63 -11.95 3.07
CA GLU A 79 13.09 -11.52 4.36
C GLU A 79 11.71 -12.10 4.65
N PHE A 80 10.85 -12.26 3.65
CA PHE A 80 9.57 -12.94 3.87
C PHE A 80 9.68 -14.46 3.78
N GLY A 81 10.71 -14.99 3.11
CA GLY A 81 10.97 -16.41 3.00
C GLY A 81 10.06 -17.13 2.00
N SER A 82 9.54 -16.41 0.99
CA SER A 82 8.74 -16.97 -0.10
C SER A 82 9.10 -16.34 -1.44
N LYS A 83 8.87 -17.08 -2.53
CA LYS A 83 8.91 -16.50 -3.87
C LYS A 83 7.70 -15.60 -4.09
N ALA A 84 7.92 -14.46 -4.73
CA ALA A 84 6.88 -13.45 -4.94
C ALA A 84 5.88 -13.82 -6.06
N HIS A 85 4.69 -13.21 -6.02
CA HIS A 85 3.84 -12.99 -7.18
C HIS A 85 4.25 -11.66 -7.81
N THR A 86 4.94 -11.68 -8.93
CA THR A 86 5.58 -10.49 -9.48
C THR A 86 4.81 -9.93 -10.67
N PHE A 87 4.44 -8.66 -10.57
CA PHE A 87 3.92 -7.87 -11.67
C PHE A 87 4.64 -6.53 -11.76
N SER A 88 5.15 -6.22 -12.94
CA SER A 88 5.64 -4.87 -13.29
C SER A 88 5.03 -4.43 -14.62
N PRO A 89 4.74 -3.14 -14.83
CA PRO A 89 4.27 -2.64 -16.11
C PRO A 89 5.30 -2.86 -17.24
N ALA A 90 6.59 -2.94 -16.89
CA ALA A 90 7.66 -3.26 -17.82
C ALA A 90 8.79 -4.01 -17.10
N TYR A 91 9.33 -5.03 -17.75
CA TYR A 91 10.55 -5.73 -17.33
C TYR A 91 11.72 -5.29 -18.18
N THR A 92 12.92 -5.30 -17.60
CA THR A 92 14.18 -4.99 -18.28
C THR A 92 15.01 -6.24 -18.55
N ASP A 93 15.86 -6.19 -19.57
CA ASP A 93 16.71 -7.32 -19.95
C ASP A 93 17.73 -7.69 -18.87
N TYR A 94 18.11 -6.75 -18.02
CA TYR A 94 19.11 -6.98 -16.95
C TYR A 94 18.51 -7.47 -15.63
N GLU A 95 17.16 -7.41 -15.45
CA GLU A 95 16.49 -7.84 -14.22
C GLU A 95 15.66 -9.11 -14.37
N ILE A 96 15.15 -9.40 -15.57
CA ILE A 96 14.11 -10.42 -15.78
C ILE A 96 14.53 -11.81 -15.34
N ASP A 97 15.82 -12.19 -15.52
CA ASP A 97 16.32 -13.50 -15.16
C ASP A 97 16.28 -13.72 -13.65
N GLU A 98 16.72 -12.71 -12.91
CA GLU A 98 16.69 -12.77 -11.44
C GLU A 98 15.26 -12.70 -10.91
N ILE A 99 14.43 -11.84 -11.47
CA ILE A 99 13.00 -11.79 -11.14
C ILE A 99 12.35 -13.17 -11.35
N ALA A 100 12.64 -13.86 -12.44
CA ALA A 100 12.11 -15.20 -12.72
C ALA A 100 12.51 -16.22 -11.65
N ARG A 101 13.77 -16.20 -11.20
CA ARG A 101 14.25 -17.09 -10.14
C ARG A 101 13.58 -16.84 -8.79
N LEU A 102 13.26 -15.57 -8.48
CA LEU A 102 12.70 -15.12 -7.21
C LEU A 102 11.17 -15.12 -7.19
N SER A 103 10.51 -15.44 -8.31
CA SER A 103 9.05 -15.42 -8.44
C SER A 103 8.46 -16.82 -8.52
N SER A 104 7.29 -17.02 -7.91
CA SER A 104 6.43 -18.20 -8.09
C SER A 104 5.40 -17.96 -9.20
N HIS A 105 4.94 -16.72 -9.34
CA HIS A 105 4.05 -16.24 -10.38
C HIS A 105 4.65 -14.99 -11.01
N LEU A 106 4.51 -14.88 -12.34
CA LEU A 106 4.94 -13.69 -13.08
C LEU A 106 3.88 -13.30 -14.10
N GLN A 107 3.41 -12.06 -14.01
CA GLN A 107 2.39 -11.53 -14.89
C GLN A 107 2.97 -10.56 -15.90
N PHE A 108 2.67 -10.77 -17.18
CA PHE A 108 3.04 -9.87 -18.26
C PHE A 108 1.93 -8.83 -18.49
N ASN A 109 2.35 -7.60 -18.68
CA ASN A 109 1.45 -6.48 -18.89
C ASN A 109 0.93 -6.39 -20.34
N SER A 110 1.59 -7.06 -21.28
CA SER A 110 1.23 -7.07 -22.70
C SER A 110 1.68 -8.36 -23.38
N LEU A 111 1.07 -8.69 -24.52
CA LEU A 111 1.50 -9.80 -25.38
C LEU A 111 2.89 -9.60 -25.97
N THR A 112 3.29 -8.35 -26.20
CA THR A 112 4.64 -8.01 -26.66
C THR A 112 5.68 -8.32 -25.58
N GLN A 113 5.37 -8.00 -24.32
CA GLN A 113 6.23 -8.33 -23.19
C GLN A 113 6.31 -9.85 -22.99
N TYR A 114 5.17 -10.55 -23.08
CA TYR A 114 5.12 -12.02 -23.05
C TYR A 114 6.00 -12.61 -24.16
N ALA A 115 5.81 -12.22 -25.42
CA ALA A 115 6.58 -12.72 -26.55
C ALA A 115 8.09 -12.52 -26.40
N ARG A 116 8.49 -11.40 -25.76
CA ARG A 116 9.91 -11.07 -25.51
C ARG A 116 10.56 -11.93 -24.45
N TYR A 117 9.81 -12.31 -23.39
CA TYR A 117 10.45 -12.81 -22.16
C TYR A 117 10.03 -14.21 -21.72
N HIS A 118 8.93 -14.80 -22.23
CA HIS A 118 8.39 -16.04 -21.67
C HIS A 118 9.39 -17.22 -21.74
N GLU A 119 10.08 -17.42 -22.88
CA GLU A 119 11.09 -18.47 -23.01
C GLU A 119 12.26 -18.28 -22.06
N ARG A 120 12.73 -17.03 -21.92
CA ARG A 120 13.83 -16.68 -21.02
C ARG A 120 13.44 -16.91 -19.56
N VAL A 121 12.23 -16.52 -19.19
CA VAL A 121 11.68 -16.74 -17.84
C VAL A 121 11.54 -18.23 -17.54
N ARG A 122 11.06 -19.03 -18.52
CA ARG A 122 10.94 -20.50 -18.38
C ARG A 122 12.31 -21.17 -18.24
N LYS A 123 13.31 -20.67 -18.93
CA LYS A 123 14.69 -21.17 -18.82
C LYS A 123 15.25 -20.98 -17.40
N GLU A 124 15.01 -19.84 -16.80
CA GLU A 124 15.49 -19.51 -15.45
C GLU A 124 14.66 -20.18 -14.35
N ASN A 125 13.37 -20.41 -14.58
CA ASN A 125 12.47 -21.06 -13.62
C ASN A 125 11.39 -21.86 -14.37
N ALA A 126 11.64 -23.15 -14.58
CA ALA A 126 10.73 -24.03 -15.32
C ALA A 126 9.35 -24.21 -14.64
N THR A 127 9.24 -23.98 -13.34
CA THR A 127 8.02 -24.17 -12.55
C THR A 127 7.22 -22.89 -12.30
N ILE A 128 7.70 -21.74 -12.79
CA ILE A 128 7.01 -20.47 -12.61
C ILE A 128 5.64 -20.46 -13.27
N SER A 129 4.62 -19.96 -12.59
CA SER A 129 3.30 -19.80 -13.16
C SER A 129 3.19 -18.46 -13.90
N LEU A 130 2.91 -18.50 -15.20
CA LEU A 130 2.82 -17.30 -16.02
C LEU A 130 1.38 -16.82 -16.15
N GLY A 131 1.20 -15.51 -16.14
CA GLY A 131 -0.09 -14.87 -16.31
C GLY A 131 -0.04 -13.62 -17.17
N LEU A 132 -1.21 -13.15 -17.52
CA LEU A 132 -1.41 -11.88 -18.22
C LEU A 132 -2.20 -10.91 -17.32
N ARG A 133 -1.78 -9.66 -17.26
CA ARG A 133 -2.63 -8.62 -16.69
C ARG A 133 -3.68 -8.23 -17.71
N ILE A 134 -4.95 -8.30 -17.29
CA ILE A 134 -6.11 -7.93 -18.10
C ILE A 134 -6.70 -6.59 -17.62
N ASN A 135 -7.34 -5.89 -18.56
CA ASN A 135 -8.04 -4.64 -18.28
C ASN A 135 -9.51 -4.75 -18.69
N PRO A 136 -10.47 -4.76 -17.75
CA PRO A 136 -11.89 -4.84 -18.06
C PRO A 136 -12.47 -3.51 -18.56
N GLU A 137 -11.66 -2.44 -18.63
CA GLU A 137 -12.08 -1.09 -19.03
C GLU A 137 -13.21 -0.56 -18.13
N TYR A 138 -13.16 -0.97 -16.86
CA TYR A 138 -14.10 -0.55 -15.83
C TYR A 138 -13.39 -0.40 -14.49
N SER A 139 -13.58 0.74 -13.86
CA SER A 139 -13.16 1.05 -12.49
C SER A 139 -13.99 2.21 -11.96
N GLU A 140 -14.36 2.16 -10.69
CA GLU A 140 -15.08 3.24 -9.99
C GLU A 140 -14.14 4.20 -9.25
N VAL A 141 -12.84 4.07 -9.46
CA VAL A 141 -11.85 4.98 -8.87
C VAL A 141 -11.99 6.36 -9.50
N GLY A 142 -12.38 7.34 -8.70
CA GLY A 142 -12.72 8.69 -9.17
C GLY A 142 -11.53 9.56 -9.54
N THR A 143 -10.32 9.21 -9.09
CA THR A 143 -9.10 9.98 -9.37
C THR A 143 -8.26 9.27 -10.42
N ASP A 144 -8.04 9.89 -11.58
CA ASP A 144 -7.34 9.29 -12.72
C ASP A 144 -5.93 8.78 -12.36
N LEU A 145 -5.23 9.47 -11.46
CA LEU A 145 -3.91 9.05 -10.97
C LEU A 145 -3.92 7.62 -10.38
N TYR A 146 -5.03 7.21 -9.77
CA TYR A 146 -5.20 5.91 -9.12
C TYR A 146 -6.15 4.98 -9.86
N ASN A 147 -6.73 5.41 -10.99
CA ASN A 147 -7.61 4.60 -11.82
C ASN A 147 -6.81 3.74 -12.80
N PRO A 148 -6.63 2.42 -12.55
CA PRO A 148 -5.82 1.57 -13.40
C PRO A 148 -6.51 1.22 -14.72
N CYS A 149 -7.78 1.57 -14.89
CA CYS A 149 -8.59 1.33 -16.09
C CYS A 149 -8.97 2.61 -16.82
N ALA A 150 -8.40 3.77 -16.46
CA ALA A 150 -8.64 5.03 -17.15
C ALA A 150 -8.29 4.93 -18.64
N PRO A 151 -9.00 5.64 -19.53
CA PRO A 151 -8.65 5.70 -20.94
C PRO A 151 -7.18 6.09 -21.15
N GLY A 152 -6.46 5.34 -21.98
CA GLY A 152 -5.03 5.57 -22.22
C GLY A 152 -4.11 5.00 -21.13
N THR A 153 -4.63 4.26 -20.16
CA THR A 153 -3.80 3.57 -19.15
C THR A 153 -2.76 2.65 -19.81
N ARG A 154 -1.58 2.57 -19.20
CA ARG A 154 -0.53 1.62 -19.61
C ARG A 154 -0.72 0.20 -19.04
N PHE A 155 -1.81 -0.07 -18.30
CA PHE A 155 -2.00 -1.31 -17.56
C PHE A 155 -2.97 -2.26 -18.23
N GLY A 156 -2.47 -3.48 -18.50
CA GLY A 156 -3.27 -4.64 -18.85
C GLY A 156 -3.75 -4.67 -20.31
N ILE A 157 -4.22 -5.84 -20.71
CA ILE A 157 -4.65 -6.18 -22.06
C ILE A 157 -6.18 -6.17 -22.08
N THR A 158 -6.79 -5.42 -22.99
CA THR A 158 -8.25 -5.45 -23.21
C THR A 158 -8.67 -6.72 -23.96
N ALA A 159 -9.92 -7.12 -23.82
CA ALA A 159 -10.42 -8.39 -24.35
C ALA A 159 -10.32 -8.51 -25.87
N ASP A 160 -10.46 -7.40 -26.60
CA ASP A 160 -10.33 -7.32 -28.07
C ASP A 160 -8.89 -7.57 -28.56
N LYS A 161 -7.89 -7.41 -27.70
CA LYS A 161 -6.48 -7.64 -28.02
C LYS A 161 -5.97 -9.03 -27.64
N LEU A 162 -6.75 -9.80 -26.91
CA LEU A 162 -6.38 -11.17 -26.57
C LEU A 162 -6.67 -12.10 -27.75
N PRO A 163 -5.79 -13.10 -28.02
CA PRO A 163 -6.07 -14.14 -29.01
C PRO A 163 -7.26 -15.00 -28.57
N GLU A 164 -7.93 -15.66 -29.50
CA GLU A 164 -9.04 -16.57 -29.22
C GLU A 164 -8.61 -17.71 -28.28
N THR A 165 -7.42 -18.24 -28.48
CA THR A 165 -6.78 -19.22 -27.60
C THR A 165 -5.51 -18.60 -27.02
N LEU A 166 -5.38 -18.64 -25.70
CA LEU A 166 -4.18 -18.13 -25.01
C LEU A 166 -2.97 -19.03 -25.33
N PRO A 167 -1.75 -18.48 -25.26
CA PRO A 167 -0.55 -19.30 -25.25
C PRO A 167 -0.63 -20.39 -24.18
N ALA A 168 -0.18 -21.61 -24.51
CA ALA A 168 -0.38 -22.80 -23.69
C ALA A 168 0.27 -22.74 -22.30
N ASP A 169 1.25 -21.88 -22.09
CA ASP A 169 1.94 -21.69 -20.83
C ASP A 169 1.39 -20.53 -19.98
N ILE A 170 0.36 -19.84 -20.44
CA ILE A 170 -0.39 -18.88 -19.65
C ILE A 170 -1.39 -19.61 -18.76
N GLU A 171 -1.19 -19.49 -17.46
CA GLU A 171 -1.95 -20.21 -16.43
C GLU A 171 -2.93 -19.31 -15.67
N GLY A 172 -2.84 -17.99 -15.80
CA GLY A 172 -3.72 -17.11 -15.04
C GLY A 172 -3.90 -15.73 -15.60
N PHE A 173 -4.93 -15.06 -15.05
CA PHE A 173 -5.16 -13.63 -15.26
C PHE A 173 -4.96 -12.86 -13.96
N HIS A 174 -4.40 -11.65 -14.10
CA HIS A 174 -4.32 -10.65 -13.05
C HIS A 174 -5.14 -9.42 -13.46
N CYS A 175 -6.07 -9.02 -12.62
CA CYS A 175 -6.95 -7.87 -12.84
C CYS A 175 -6.96 -6.97 -11.61
N HIS A 176 -6.34 -5.80 -11.69
CA HIS A 176 -6.31 -4.83 -10.59
C HIS A 176 -7.03 -3.55 -11.00
N CYS A 177 -8.23 -3.31 -10.44
CA CYS A 177 -9.16 -2.25 -10.84
C CYS A 177 -9.58 -1.35 -9.67
N HIS A 178 -9.10 -1.60 -8.46
CA HIS A 178 -9.57 -0.97 -7.23
C HIS A 178 -8.49 -0.14 -6.55
N CYS A 179 -8.94 0.91 -5.86
CA CYS A 179 -8.15 1.66 -4.88
C CYS A 179 -9.10 2.00 -3.73
N GLU A 180 -8.86 1.41 -2.54
CA GLU A 180 -9.64 1.60 -1.31
C GLU A 180 -11.17 1.44 -1.48
N SER A 181 -11.55 0.48 -2.31
CA SER A 181 -12.93 0.24 -2.72
C SER A 181 -13.68 -0.67 -1.74
N GLY A 182 -15.02 -0.57 -1.73
CA GLY A 182 -15.94 -1.45 -0.99
C GLY A 182 -16.23 -2.76 -1.73
N ALA A 183 -16.96 -3.66 -1.06
CA ALA A 183 -17.34 -4.97 -1.62
C ALA A 183 -18.34 -4.84 -2.78
N GLU A 184 -19.24 -3.87 -2.73
CA GLU A 184 -20.22 -3.58 -3.79
C GLU A 184 -19.53 -3.18 -5.10
N THR A 185 -18.45 -2.39 -5.00
CA THR A 185 -17.64 -2.02 -6.16
C THR A 185 -16.95 -3.24 -6.75
N PHE A 186 -16.47 -4.16 -5.90
CA PHE A 186 -15.90 -5.42 -6.38
C PHE A 186 -16.93 -6.28 -7.10
N GLU A 187 -18.14 -6.42 -6.55
CA GLU A 187 -19.23 -7.16 -7.19
C GLU A 187 -19.51 -6.65 -8.61
N ARG A 188 -19.66 -5.34 -8.78
CA ARG A 188 -19.88 -4.73 -10.11
C ARG A 188 -18.69 -4.93 -11.04
N THR A 189 -17.48 -4.75 -10.54
CA THR A 189 -16.24 -4.99 -11.34
C THR A 189 -16.13 -6.43 -11.80
N LEU A 190 -16.48 -7.39 -10.93
CA LEU A 190 -16.47 -8.82 -11.26
C LEU A 190 -17.43 -9.13 -12.41
N GLN A 191 -18.61 -8.52 -12.45
CA GLN A 191 -19.54 -8.67 -13.58
C GLN A 191 -18.91 -8.23 -14.91
N HIS A 192 -18.19 -7.10 -14.92
CA HIS A 192 -17.45 -6.64 -16.10
C HIS A 192 -16.30 -7.58 -16.51
N ILE A 193 -15.58 -8.12 -15.53
CA ILE A 193 -14.52 -9.11 -15.78
C ILE A 193 -15.11 -10.38 -16.40
N GLU A 194 -16.18 -10.93 -15.81
CA GLU A 194 -16.84 -12.12 -16.32
C GLU A 194 -17.41 -11.91 -17.73
N ALA A 195 -18.11 -10.79 -17.96
CA ALA A 195 -18.70 -10.47 -19.26
C ALA A 195 -17.65 -10.42 -20.38
N LYS A 196 -16.46 -9.87 -20.11
CA LYS A 196 -15.43 -9.68 -21.12
C LYS A 196 -14.45 -10.85 -21.24
N PHE A 197 -14.13 -11.57 -20.14
CA PHE A 197 -13.01 -12.48 -20.08
C PHE A 197 -13.37 -13.94 -19.76
N SER A 198 -14.62 -14.27 -19.38
CA SER A 198 -14.97 -15.63 -18.94
C SER A 198 -14.75 -16.71 -20.00
N ARG A 199 -14.76 -16.36 -21.28
CA ARG A 199 -14.48 -17.31 -22.38
C ARG A 199 -13.10 -17.98 -22.30
N TRP A 200 -12.13 -17.34 -21.60
CA TRP A 200 -10.79 -17.90 -21.41
C TRP A 200 -10.61 -18.63 -20.07
N PHE A 201 -11.56 -18.51 -19.14
CA PHE A 201 -11.38 -19.08 -17.80
C PHE A 201 -11.15 -20.57 -17.78
N SER A 202 -11.72 -21.31 -18.73
CA SER A 202 -11.47 -22.78 -18.87
C SER A 202 -10.03 -23.13 -19.21
N GLN A 203 -9.22 -22.16 -19.70
CA GLN A 203 -7.81 -22.33 -20.02
C GLN A 203 -6.90 -21.99 -18.84
N LEU A 204 -7.45 -21.46 -17.74
CA LEU A 204 -6.69 -20.91 -16.62
C LEU A 204 -6.74 -21.83 -15.39
N LYS A 205 -5.71 -21.72 -14.56
CA LYS A 205 -5.62 -22.35 -13.24
C LYS A 205 -5.93 -21.39 -12.11
N TRP A 206 -5.70 -20.09 -12.30
CA TRP A 206 -5.91 -19.07 -11.29
C TRP A 206 -6.38 -17.74 -11.90
N ILE A 207 -7.03 -16.96 -11.03
CA ILE A 207 -7.35 -15.55 -11.28
C ILE A 207 -6.98 -14.73 -10.05
N ASN A 208 -6.28 -13.61 -10.27
CA ASN A 208 -5.88 -12.68 -9.26
C ASN A 208 -6.64 -11.35 -9.48
N PHE A 209 -7.51 -11.00 -8.55
CA PHE A 209 -8.31 -9.79 -8.63
C PHE A 209 -7.60 -8.54 -8.12
N GLY A 210 -6.29 -8.65 -7.80
CA GLY A 210 -5.48 -7.53 -7.37
C GLY A 210 -5.79 -7.05 -5.96
N GLY A 211 -5.39 -5.83 -5.70
CA GLY A 211 -5.61 -5.15 -4.42
C GLY A 211 -6.70 -4.08 -4.48
N GLY A 212 -6.69 -3.20 -3.48
CA GLY A 212 -7.64 -2.11 -3.33
C GLY A 212 -8.91 -2.50 -2.56
N HIS A 213 -9.01 -3.75 -2.10
CA HIS A 213 -10.07 -4.23 -1.20
C HIS A 213 -9.74 -3.82 0.23
N LEU A 214 -10.38 -2.74 0.72
CA LEU A 214 -10.07 -2.19 2.04
C LEU A 214 -10.92 -2.85 3.14
N MET A 215 -10.85 -4.19 3.21
CA MET A 215 -11.72 -5.04 4.05
C MET A 215 -11.56 -4.83 5.56
N THR A 216 -10.54 -4.10 6.00
CA THR A 216 -10.31 -3.76 7.41
C THR A 216 -10.84 -2.37 7.79
N ARG A 217 -11.40 -1.62 6.85
CA ARG A 217 -12.12 -0.38 7.11
C ARG A 217 -13.48 -0.71 7.74
N ASN A 218 -13.88 0.08 8.75
CA ASN A 218 -15.06 -0.23 9.58
C ASN A 218 -16.39 -0.32 8.80
N ASP A 219 -16.53 0.40 7.68
CA ASP A 219 -17.72 0.43 6.83
C ASP A 219 -17.68 -0.58 5.67
N TYR A 220 -16.66 -1.45 5.63
CA TYR A 220 -16.53 -2.45 4.57
C TYR A 220 -17.40 -3.68 4.85
N ASP A 221 -18.26 -4.06 3.90
CA ASP A 221 -19.07 -5.27 3.99
C ASP A 221 -18.28 -6.53 3.64
N THR A 222 -17.66 -7.14 4.64
CA THR A 222 -16.88 -8.38 4.48
C THR A 222 -17.77 -9.59 4.15
N MET A 223 -19.04 -9.59 4.60
CA MET A 223 -19.98 -10.68 4.31
C MET A 223 -20.36 -10.68 2.82
N LEU A 224 -20.61 -9.49 2.26
CA LEU A 224 -20.85 -9.36 0.82
C LEU A 224 -19.62 -9.80 0.01
N LEU A 225 -18.40 -9.42 0.42
CA LEU A 225 -17.18 -9.86 -0.25
C LEU A 225 -17.08 -11.40 -0.28
N VAL A 226 -17.30 -12.05 0.87
CA VAL A 226 -17.27 -13.51 0.99
C VAL A 226 -18.34 -14.15 0.11
N ASP A 227 -19.59 -13.66 0.12
CA ASP A 227 -20.67 -14.17 -0.71
C ASP A 227 -20.37 -14.07 -2.21
N VAL A 228 -19.87 -12.91 -2.66
CA VAL A 228 -19.49 -12.67 -4.07
C VAL A 228 -18.39 -13.63 -4.50
N LEU A 229 -17.35 -13.81 -3.69
CA LEU A 229 -16.23 -14.72 -3.98
C LEU A 229 -16.67 -16.18 -3.97
N GLN A 230 -17.52 -16.60 -3.02
CA GLN A 230 -18.07 -17.96 -2.98
C GLN A 230 -18.92 -18.27 -4.21
N LYS A 231 -19.80 -17.34 -4.63
CA LYS A 231 -20.60 -17.45 -5.85
C LYS A 231 -19.70 -17.55 -7.10
N PHE A 232 -18.65 -16.78 -7.18
CA PHE A 232 -17.66 -16.88 -8.26
C PHE A 232 -17.00 -18.26 -8.28
N ARG A 233 -16.52 -18.76 -7.14
CA ARG A 233 -15.89 -20.07 -7.02
C ARG A 233 -16.85 -21.22 -7.35
N GLN A 234 -18.13 -21.10 -7.01
CA GLN A 234 -19.14 -22.09 -7.43
C GLN A 234 -19.30 -22.16 -8.95
N ARG A 235 -19.20 -21.02 -9.66
CA ARG A 235 -19.23 -21.00 -11.14
C ARG A 235 -17.94 -21.54 -11.77
N TYR A 236 -16.79 -21.31 -11.13
CA TYR A 236 -15.47 -21.66 -11.63
C TYR A 236 -14.63 -22.42 -10.59
N PRO A 237 -15.04 -23.63 -10.19
CA PRO A 237 -14.45 -24.35 -9.04
C PRO A 237 -12.99 -24.78 -9.27
N TRP A 238 -12.52 -24.79 -10.51
CA TRP A 238 -11.13 -25.13 -10.85
C TRP A 238 -10.17 -23.93 -10.73
N LEU A 239 -10.69 -22.69 -10.68
CA LEU A 239 -9.85 -21.51 -10.58
C LEU A 239 -9.46 -21.26 -9.12
N LYS A 240 -8.17 -21.17 -8.87
CA LYS A 240 -7.65 -20.58 -7.63
C LYS A 240 -7.87 -19.06 -7.68
N VAL A 241 -8.48 -18.50 -6.65
CA VAL A 241 -8.70 -17.05 -6.54
C VAL A 241 -7.66 -16.44 -5.60
N ILE A 242 -7.07 -15.32 -6.02
CA ILE A 242 -6.04 -14.59 -5.28
C ILE A 242 -6.47 -13.12 -5.14
N LEU A 243 -6.26 -12.54 -3.96
CA LEU A 243 -6.40 -11.12 -3.67
C LEU A 243 -5.06 -10.55 -3.18
N GLU A 244 -4.76 -9.31 -3.54
CA GLU A 244 -3.51 -8.61 -3.21
C GLU A 244 -3.75 -7.30 -2.43
N PRO A 245 -4.51 -7.28 -1.32
CA PRO A 245 -4.68 -6.05 -0.57
C PRO A 245 -3.32 -5.56 -0.06
N GLY A 246 -3.19 -4.25 0.03
CA GLY A 246 -2.02 -3.61 0.61
C GLY A 246 -2.41 -2.81 1.84
N SER A 247 -3.11 -1.67 1.64
CA SER A 247 -3.59 -0.80 2.72
C SER A 247 -4.36 -1.56 3.80
N ALA A 248 -5.20 -2.54 3.41
CA ALA A 248 -6.03 -3.29 4.37
C ALA A 248 -5.22 -3.97 5.48
N PHE A 249 -3.99 -4.43 5.21
CA PHE A 249 -3.14 -5.01 6.24
C PHE A 249 -2.71 -4.00 7.30
N ALA A 250 -2.34 -2.80 6.86
CA ALA A 250 -1.77 -1.78 7.74
C ALA A 250 -2.75 -0.61 8.04
N TRP A 251 -4.03 -0.74 7.65
CA TRP A 251 -5.06 0.25 7.89
C TRP A 251 -5.24 0.53 9.38
N GLN A 252 -5.06 1.81 9.76
CA GLN A 252 -5.16 2.28 11.14
C GLN A 252 -4.30 1.48 12.13
N THR A 253 -3.12 1.04 11.70
CA THR A 253 -2.22 0.27 12.56
C THR A 253 -1.18 1.11 13.28
N GLY A 254 -1.14 2.42 13.03
CA GLY A 254 -0.31 3.30 13.82
C GLY A 254 0.00 4.65 13.18
N PRO A 255 0.48 5.59 13.99
CA PRO A 255 0.73 6.97 13.59
C PRO A 255 2.16 7.24 13.13
N LEU A 256 2.33 8.44 12.55
CA LEU A 256 3.58 9.20 12.56
C LEU A 256 3.50 10.20 13.73
N VAL A 257 4.42 10.09 14.66
CA VAL A 257 4.59 11.04 15.77
C VAL A 257 5.61 12.08 15.35
N SER A 258 5.23 13.35 15.43
CA SER A 258 6.09 14.52 15.21
C SER A 258 6.05 15.47 16.40
N GLN A 259 6.86 16.50 16.38
CA GLN A 259 6.92 17.50 17.45
C GLN A 259 6.94 18.91 16.88
N VAL A 260 6.29 19.84 17.57
CA VAL A 260 6.35 21.27 17.28
C VAL A 260 7.76 21.78 17.57
N VAL A 261 8.40 22.42 16.59
CA VAL A 261 9.74 23.01 16.73
C VAL A 261 9.71 24.52 16.71
N ASP A 262 8.67 25.14 16.11
CA ASP A 262 8.46 26.58 16.10
C ASP A 262 7.00 26.91 15.79
N VAL A 263 6.59 28.13 16.11
CA VAL A 263 5.29 28.71 15.72
C VAL A 263 5.54 30.08 15.14
N VAL A 264 5.18 30.30 13.90
CA VAL A 264 5.37 31.57 13.20
C VAL A 264 4.02 32.14 12.77
N GLU A 265 3.97 33.49 12.67
CA GLU A 265 2.79 34.19 12.17
C GLU A 265 3.19 35.19 11.10
N ASP A 266 2.50 35.15 9.95
CA ASP A 266 2.61 36.18 8.90
C ASP A 266 1.22 36.53 8.38
N ARG A 267 0.89 37.82 8.37
CA ARG A 267 -0.38 38.38 7.86
C ARG A 267 -1.62 37.67 8.42
N GLY A 268 -1.58 37.33 9.70
CA GLY A 268 -2.69 36.65 10.39
C GLY A 268 -2.75 35.16 10.19
N ILE A 269 -1.87 34.56 9.39
CA ILE A 269 -1.74 33.12 9.23
C ILE A 269 -0.72 32.59 10.24
N LYS A 270 -1.19 31.81 11.19
CA LYS A 270 -0.37 31.11 12.17
C LYS A 270 0.06 29.75 11.60
N THR A 271 1.34 29.44 11.63
CA THR A 271 1.89 28.19 11.16
C THR A 271 2.69 27.51 12.27
N VAL A 272 2.32 26.28 12.59
CA VAL A 272 3.09 25.37 13.44
C VAL A 272 4.13 24.69 12.58
N ILE A 273 5.41 24.86 12.86
CA ILE A 273 6.50 24.17 12.19
C ILE A 273 6.81 22.88 12.95
N LEU A 274 6.80 21.76 12.23
CA LEU A 274 7.03 20.44 12.78
C LEU A 274 8.42 19.91 12.43
N ASN A 275 8.94 18.96 13.21
CA ASN A 275 10.20 18.27 12.91
C ASN A 275 10.06 17.16 11.84
N VAL A 276 9.00 17.21 11.05
CA VAL A 276 8.77 16.37 9.84
C VAL A 276 8.60 17.27 8.62
N SER A 277 8.75 16.71 7.44
CA SER A 277 8.44 17.36 6.18
C SER A 277 7.31 16.58 5.48
N PHE A 278 6.28 17.27 5.03
CA PHE A 278 5.19 16.62 4.29
C PHE A 278 5.68 16.08 2.96
N THR A 279 6.54 16.82 2.27
CA THR A 279 7.13 16.40 0.99
C THR A 279 8.09 15.22 1.13
N CYS A 280 8.75 15.07 2.30
CA CYS A 280 9.68 13.95 2.54
C CYS A 280 9.01 12.73 3.15
N HIS A 281 8.08 12.95 4.09
CA HIS A 281 7.60 11.89 4.98
C HIS A 281 6.14 11.52 4.76
N MET A 282 5.37 12.34 4.05
CA MET A 282 3.95 12.12 3.71
C MET A 282 3.65 12.56 2.27
N PRO A 283 4.49 12.19 1.26
CA PRO A 283 4.28 12.68 -0.11
C PRO A 283 2.97 12.20 -0.73
N ASP A 284 2.44 11.06 -0.33
CA ASP A 284 1.14 10.56 -0.77
C ASP A 284 -0.02 11.48 -0.37
N CYS A 285 0.04 12.18 0.77
CA CYS A 285 -0.94 13.20 1.15
C CYS A 285 -0.95 14.39 0.16
N LEU A 286 0.19 14.70 -0.45
CA LEU A 286 0.32 15.77 -1.44
C LEU A 286 -0.03 15.31 -2.86
N GLU A 287 0.32 14.07 -3.22
CA GLU A 287 0.04 13.46 -4.52
C GLU A 287 -1.45 13.17 -4.71
N MET A 288 -2.08 12.62 -3.68
CA MET A 288 -3.51 12.36 -3.60
C MET A 288 -4.13 13.35 -2.60
N PRO A 289 -4.37 14.60 -2.94
CA PRO A 289 -4.61 15.66 -1.96
C PRO A 289 -5.69 15.26 -0.94
N TYR A 290 -5.28 14.60 0.13
CA TYR A 290 -6.11 14.26 1.27
C TYR A 290 -5.45 14.76 2.56
N PHE A 291 -6.27 14.97 3.57
CA PHE A 291 -5.81 15.42 4.87
C PHE A 291 -5.83 14.24 5.85
N PRO A 292 -4.67 13.80 6.36
CA PRO A 292 -4.64 12.75 7.37
C PRO A 292 -5.31 13.23 8.65
N VAL A 293 -5.86 12.33 9.43
CA VAL A 293 -6.39 12.70 10.74
C VAL A 293 -5.22 13.11 11.64
N VAL A 294 -5.29 14.31 12.22
CA VAL A 294 -4.36 14.79 13.25
C VAL A 294 -5.05 14.68 14.59
N ARG A 295 -4.47 13.89 15.50
CA ARG A 295 -5.09 13.54 16.79
C ARG A 295 -5.39 14.80 17.63
N GLY A 296 -6.59 14.86 18.17
CA GLY A 296 -7.03 15.97 19.03
C GLY A 296 -7.31 17.28 18.28
N THR A 297 -7.35 17.25 16.95
CA THR A 297 -7.63 18.45 16.14
C THR A 297 -8.75 18.21 15.14
N LYS A 298 -9.19 19.25 14.46
CA LYS A 298 -10.15 19.19 13.38
C LYS A 298 -9.61 19.90 12.15
N HIS A 299 -9.60 19.22 11.01
CA HIS A 299 -9.31 19.87 9.73
C HIS A 299 -10.40 20.86 9.37
N ILE A 300 -10.03 22.06 8.93
CA ILE A 300 -10.94 23.14 8.54
C ILE A 300 -10.56 23.73 7.18
N ALA A 301 -11.50 24.44 6.57
CA ALA A 301 -11.23 25.20 5.36
C ALA A 301 -10.31 26.40 5.65
N GLN A 302 -9.52 26.80 4.65
CA GLN A 302 -8.55 27.90 4.76
C GLN A 302 -9.18 29.24 5.21
N ASP A 303 -10.42 29.50 4.79
CA ASP A 303 -11.11 30.78 5.03
C ASP A 303 -11.97 30.77 6.33
N ASP A 304 -11.89 29.69 7.10
CA ASP A 304 -12.60 29.56 8.36
C ASP A 304 -11.76 30.13 9.52
N HIS A 305 -12.25 31.20 10.13
CA HIS A 305 -11.55 31.95 11.18
C HIS A 305 -12.35 32.05 12.49
N HIS A 306 -13.20 31.06 12.76
CA HIS A 306 -14.10 31.08 13.92
C HIS A 306 -13.39 30.87 15.26
N SER A 307 -12.15 30.42 15.28
CA SER A 307 -11.37 30.10 16.50
C SER A 307 -10.00 30.75 16.47
N PRO A 308 -9.47 31.19 17.63
CA PRO A 308 -8.09 31.71 17.75
C PRO A 308 -7.03 30.57 17.66
N TYR A 309 -7.44 29.30 17.71
CA TYR A 309 -6.57 28.13 17.74
C TYR A 309 -6.47 27.44 16.39
N ILE A 310 -6.67 28.17 15.31
CA ILE A 310 -6.50 27.67 13.95
C ILE A 310 -5.05 27.90 13.53
N TYR A 311 -4.42 26.82 13.08
CA TYR A 311 -3.03 26.82 12.64
C TYR A 311 -2.88 26.03 11.34
N ARG A 312 -2.02 26.53 10.46
CA ARG A 312 -1.49 25.75 9.35
C ARG A 312 -0.37 24.84 9.85
N LEU A 313 -0.29 23.59 9.40
CA LEU A 313 0.83 22.72 9.70
C LEU A 313 1.91 22.87 8.62
N GLY A 314 3.12 23.25 9.02
CA GLY A 314 4.28 23.41 8.17
C GLY A 314 5.35 22.36 8.46
N GLY A 315 6.01 21.89 7.41
CA GLY A 315 7.16 21.00 7.51
C GLY A 315 8.47 21.78 7.69
N ASN A 316 9.57 21.03 7.87
CA ASN A 316 10.91 21.59 8.11
C ASN A 316 11.81 21.61 6.87
N SER A 317 11.29 21.35 5.66
CA SER A 317 12.07 21.49 4.44
C SER A 317 12.12 22.92 3.91
N CYS A 318 13.07 23.22 3.02
CA CYS A 318 13.16 24.52 2.36
C CYS A 318 12.18 24.68 1.18
N LEU A 319 11.28 23.73 0.95
CA LEU A 319 10.23 23.85 -0.06
C LEU A 319 9.14 24.79 0.46
N SER A 320 8.86 25.87 -0.26
CA SER A 320 7.85 26.87 0.16
C SER A 320 6.45 26.26 0.37
N GLY A 321 6.12 25.21 -0.37
CA GLY A 321 4.84 24.49 -0.29
C GLY A 321 4.82 23.32 0.70
N ASP A 322 5.84 23.17 1.56
CA ASP A 322 5.90 22.08 2.54
C ASP A 322 4.97 22.36 3.73
N PHE A 323 3.68 22.34 3.47
CA PHE A 323 2.64 22.47 4.49
C PHE A 323 1.40 21.65 4.14
N MET A 324 0.59 21.36 5.17
CA MET A 324 -0.59 20.50 5.09
C MET A 324 -1.79 21.15 5.78
N GLY A 325 -2.67 21.79 5.01
CA GLY A 325 -3.97 22.29 5.47
C GLY A 325 -3.98 23.17 6.70
N TYR A 326 -5.18 23.42 7.20
CA TYR A 326 -5.46 24.21 8.40
C TYR A 326 -6.19 23.33 9.41
N TRP A 327 -5.80 23.46 10.68
CA TRP A 327 -6.26 22.62 11.76
C TRP A 327 -6.68 23.43 12.96
N GLU A 328 -7.84 23.15 13.51
CA GLU A 328 -8.29 23.70 14.77
C GLU A 328 -7.81 22.82 15.92
N PHE A 329 -7.02 23.41 16.79
CA PHE A 329 -6.57 22.82 18.05
C PHE A 329 -7.53 23.24 19.18
N ASP A 330 -7.48 22.56 20.32
CA ASP A 330 -8.21 22.94 21.53
C ASP A 330 -7.47 23.98 22.38
N HIS A 331 -6.18 24.23 22.05
CA HIS A 331 -5.31 25.24 22.69
C HIS A 331 -4.25 25.77 21.72
N ALA A 332 -3.41 26.71 22.18
CA ALA A 332 -2.28 27.19 21.40
C ALA A 332 -1.11 26.21 21.47
N PRO A 333 -0.73 25.55 20.35
CA PRO A 333 0.37 24.59 20.32
C PRO A 333 1.69 25.20 20.82
N GLN A 334 2.44 24.44 21.62
CA GLN A 334 3.70 24.84 22.20
C GLN A 334 4.88 24.08 21.62
N VAL A 335 6.06 24.73 21.53
CA VAL A 335 7.31 24.05 21.16
C VAL A 335 7.58 22.89 22.10
N GLY A 336 7.87 21.73 21.53
CA GLY A 336 8.05 20.48 22.28
C GLY A 336 6.80 19.62 22.42
N GLU A 337 5.64 20.13 22.00
CA GLU A 337 4.39 19.38 21.99
C GLU A 337 4.32 18.39 20.80
N ASN A 338 3.78 17.19 21.03
CA ASN A 338 3.62 16.21 19.97
C ASN A 338 2.41 16.51 19.09
N VAL A 339 2.61 16.40 17.78
CA VAL A 339 1.56 16.39 16.76
C VAL A 339 1.55 15.00 16.11
N ILE A 340 0.41 14.31 16.18
CA ILE A 340 0.29 12.90 15.87
C ILE A 340 -0.60 12.74 14.63
N PHE A 341 0.00 12.25 13.53
CA PHE A 341 -0.71 11.94 12.30
C PHE A 341 -1.14 10.48 12.32
N GLU A 342 -2.43 10.22 12.29
CA GLU A 342 -2.98 8.87 12.32
C GLU A 342 -2.82 8.15 10.97
N ASP A 343 -2.77 6.83 11.03
CA ASP A 343 -2.82 5.94 9.87
C ASP A 343 -1.67 6.14 8.85
N MET A 344 -0.44 6.22 9.36
CA MET A 344 0.75 6.53 8.56
C MET A 344 1.63 5.32 8.23
N LEU A 345 1.12 4.07 8.34
CA LEU A 345 1.93 2.86 8.15
C LEU A 345 1.85 2.23 6.76
N HIS A 346 0.79 2.51 5.99
CA HIS A 346 0.66 2.03 4.62
C HIS A 346 0.95 3.15 3.61
N TYR A 347 1.48 2.81 2.45
CA TYR A 347 1.95 3.73 1.40
C TYR A 347 2.93 4.79 1.87
N THR A 348 2.62 5.54 2.91
CA THR A 348 3.45 6.61 3.46
C THR A 348 4.90 6.15 3.71
N THR A 349 5.07 5.03 4.44
CA THR A 349 6.42 4.52 4.79
C THR A 349 7.24 4.03 3.59
N VAL A 350 6.62 3.67 2.48
CA VAL A 350 7.30 3.17 1.27
C VAL A 350 7.56 4.26 0.22
N LYS A 351 7.03 5.48 0.43
CA LYS A 351 7.18 6.61 -0.49
C LYS A 351 8.13 7.70 0.01
N THR A 352 8.69 7.57 1.20
CA THR A 352 9.53 8.61 1.81
C THR A 352 10.77 8.94 0.99
N ASN A 353 11.26 10.18 1.11
CA ASN A 353 12.50 10.65 0.52
C ASN A 353 13.31 11.52 1.50
N MET A 354 14.51 11.92 1.12
CA MET A 354 15.44 12.70 1.94
C MET A 354 15.80 14.04 1.29
N PHE A 355 14.81 14.74 0.74
CA PHE A 355 15.03 16.09 0.20
C PHE A 355 15.62 17.01 1.27
N ASN A 356 16.51 17.93 0.90
CA ASN A 356 17.32 18.78 1.79
C ASN A 356 18.21 18.03 2.82
N GLY A 357 18.43 16.71 2.67
CA GLY A 357 19.14 15.91 3.66
C GLY A 357 18.34 15.68 4.96
N ILE A 358 17.03 15.88 4.93
CA ILE A 358 16.16 15.60 6.08
C ILE A 358 16.10 14.08 6.26
N SER A 359 16.48 13.61 7.46
CA SER A 359 16.47 12.18 7.76
C SER A 359 15.05 11.63 7.79
N HIS A 360 14.87 10.39 7.31
CA HIS A 360 13.62 9.69 7.51
C HIS A 360 13.26 9.61 9.00
N PRO A 361 11.95 9.65 9.35
CA PRO A 361 11.49 9.28 10.67
C PRO A 361 11.96 7.87 11.04
N ALA A 362 12.27 7.66 12.30
CA ALA A 362 12.54 6.31 12.79
C ALA A 362 11.34 5.39 12.55
N ILE A 363 11.57 4.08 12.61
CA ILE A 363 10.51 3.07 12.55
C ILE A 363 10.54 2.29 13.85
N GLY A 364 9.41 2.22 14.53
CA GLY A 364 9.23 1.48 15.77
C GLY A 364 7.99 0.59 15.75
N ILE A 365 7.95 -0.33 16.71
CA ILE A 365 6.78 -1.16 16.97
C ILE A 365 6.43 -1.11 18.46
N ALA A 366 5.18 -0.78 18.76
CA ALA A 366 4.59 -0.93 20.07
C ALA A 366 4.14 -2.39 20.24
N ARG A 367 4.85 -3.14 21.06
CA ARG A 367 4.59 -4.55 21.31
C ARG A 367 3.33 -4.77 22.15
N LEU A 368 2.84 -6.01 22.18
CA LEU A 368 1.64 -6.37 22.95
C LEU A 368 1.76 -6.09 24.48
N ASP A 369 2.96 -6.05 25.01
CA ASP A 369 3.23 -5.70 26.41
C ASP A 369 3.33 -4.19 26.68
N GLY A 370 3.10 -3.37 25.63
CA GLY A 370 3.17 -1.91 25.68
C GLY A 370 4.59 -1.33 25.57
N THR A 371 5.60 -2.15 25.30
CA THR A 371 6.98 -1.66 25.09
C THR A 371 7.18 -1.16 23.67
N LEU A 372 7.95 -0.07 23.52
CA LEU A 372 8.40 0.41 22.21
C LEU A 372 9.76 -0.23 21.87
N GLU A 373 9.80 -0.91 20.74
CA GLU A 373 11.02 -1.40 20.11
C GLU A 373 11.34 -0.56 18.87
N ILE A 374 12.54 0.00 18.78
CA ILE A 374 13.00 0.73 17.61
C ILE A 374 13.54 -0.27 16.59
N LEU A 375 12.89 -0.35 15.45
CA LEU A 375 13.26 -1.26 14.35
C LEU A 375 14.37 -0.64 13.47
N ARG A 376 14.29 0.67 13.19
CA ARG A 376 15.26 1.39 12.38
C ARG A 376 15.35 2.86 12.82
N GLU A 377 16.56 3.36 12.92
CA GLU A 377 16.88 4.79 12.92
C GLU A 377 17.67 5.14 11.66
N TYR A 378 17.53 6.38 11.21
CA TYR A 378 18.21 6.92 10.04
C TYR A 378 19.10 8.09 10.46
N GLY A 379 20.24 8.23 9.79
CA GLY A 379 21.22 9.25 10.07
C GLY A 379 21.84 9.84 8.81
N TYR A 380 22.92 10.62 9.03
CA TYR A 380 23.67 11.26 7.96
C TYR A 380 24.20 10.26 6.91
N GLU A 381 24.63 9.07 7.34
CA GLU A 381 25.17 8.05 6.46
C GLU A 381 24.16 7.60 5.39
N ASP A 382 22.88 7.43 5.78
CA ASP A 382 21.80 7.06 4.85
C ASP A 382 21.61 8.11 3.75
N TYR A 383 21.78 9.38 4.08
CA TYR A 383 21.71 10.47 3.10
C TYR A 383 22.94 10.48 2.20
N ARG A 384 24.16 10.42 2.79
CA ARG A 384 25.43 10.47 2.07
C ARG A 384 25.55 9.34 1.06
N GLU A 385 25.31 8.08 1.49
CA GLU A 385 25.44 6.89 0.66
C GLU A 385 24.44 6.84 -0.49
N ARG A 386 23.33 7.55 -0.35
CA ARG A 386 22.36 7.69 -1.44
C ARG A 386 22.84 8.64 -2.54
N MET A 387 23.73 9.57 -2.23
CA MET A 387 24.15 10.65 -3.16
C MET A 387 25.33 10.27 -4.05
N ASP A 388 26.12 9.25 -3.67
CA ASP A 388 27.32 8.80 -4.38
C ASP A 388 27.34 7.28 -4.59
#